data_ef9f3678898b1c8d6b62970459927462
#
_entry.id   ef9f3678898b1c8d6b62970459927462
#
_cell.length_a   1.000
_cell.length_b   1.000
_cell.length_c   1.000
_cell.angle_alpha   90.00
_cell.angle_beta   90.00
_cell.angle_gamma   90.00
#
_symmetry.space_group_name_H-M   'P 1'
#
loop_
_entity.id
_entity.type
_entity.pdbx_description
1 polymer ?
#
loop_
_entity_poly.entity_id
_entity_poly.type
_entity_poly.pdbx_seq_one_letter_code
_entity_poly.pdbx_strand_id
1 'polypeptide(L)'
;MVNQDRGYKNLFSNKEMVRDLLVQFVDPEIVQELDLDLDSMVREHSDFVSDDLRERIDDVVWRVKLKDRTLYLCILVEFQSAEDKWMAVRLLTYVGLLYDDLIKRRLVDDEGLPPVLPVVVHTGTRRWNAPCALEALAAPVSSALSRYAPSLDYLLLDAAAYTDEELSGTDNLAALLFQMEKSRAPEELFKQLRRLDGVLRSGGSAHLRRAFSVFLTRVLVPRKTGLADLEETLDLVEVERMVVDRRPEWAEHLLKEGEERGMRLGEQRGMRLGEQRGLKLGEERGKLIGEEVAKRDNALRMLDKGFSIPVVAECVDLPEEEVRHLAESPRN
;
A
#
# COMPACT_ATOMS: atom_id res chain seq x y z
N MET A 1 6.84 -20.09 6.37
CA MET A 1 6.03 -18.89 6.65
C MET A 1 4.60 -19.18 6.22
N VAL A 2 3.64 -19.06 7.13
CA VAL A 2 2.22 -19.14 6.75
C VAL A 2 1.95 -17.92 5.88
N ASN A 3 1.41 -18.12 4.70
CA ASN A 3 1.11 -17.05 3.78
C ASN A 3 0.10 -16.10 4.46
N GLN A 4 0.46 -14.85 4.64
CA GLN A 4 -0.37 -13.84 5.31
C GLN A 4 -1.71 -13.73 4.60
N ASP A 5 -1.71 -13.74 3.27
CA ASP A 5 -2.91 -13.68 2.43
C ASP A 5 -3.90 -14.80 2.78
N ARG A 6 -3.39 -16.01 3.05
CA ARG A 6 -4.23 -17.14 3.45
C ARG A 6 -4.95 -16.92 4.78
N GLY A 7 -4.32 -16.22 5.72
CA GLY A 7 -4.94 -15.89 7.01
C GLY A 7 -6.16 -15.00 6.86
N TYR A 8 -6.03 -13.95 6.09
CA TYR A 8 -7.15 -13.01 5.84
C TYR A 8 -8.21 -13.63 4.94
N LYS A 9 -7.83 -14.37 3.90
CA LYS A 9 -8.76 -15.14 3.08
C LYS A 9 -9.64 -16.04 3.95
N ASN A 10 -9.05 -16.68 4.96
CA ASN A 10 -9.79 -17.49 5.91
C ASN A 10 -10.77 -16.66 6.76
N LEU A 11 -10.37 -15.46 7.23
CA LEU A 11 -11.26 -14.54 7.94
C LEU A 11 -12.42 -14.08 7.07
N PHE A 12 -12.14 -13.54 5.88
CA PHE A 12 -13.16 -13.05 4.94
C PHE A 12 -13.94 -14.16 4.23
N SER A 13 -13.61 -15.43 4.52
CA SER A 13 -14.43 -16.58 4.15
C SER A 13 -15.59 -16.83 5.11
N ASN A 14 -15.72 -16.03 6.17
CA ASN A 14 -16.82 -16.11 7.11
C ASN A 14 -17.83 -14.99 6.85
N LYS A 15 -19.09 -15.36 6.74
CA LYS A 15 -20.19 -14.43 6.40
C LYS A 15 -20.37 -13.31 7.43
N GLU A 16 -20.13 -13.59 8.70
CA GLU A 16 -20.17 -12.61 9.78
C GLU A 16 -19.13 -11.50 9.58
N MET A 17 -17.90 -11.88 9.18
CA MET A 17 -16.82 -10.94 8.91
C MET A 17 -17.13 -10.04 7.71
N VAL A 18 -17.70 -10.62 6.65
CA VAL A 18 -18.07 -9.88 5.43
C VAL A 18 -19.27 -8.96 5.69
N ARG A 19 -20.30 -9.42 6.41
CA ARG A 19 -21.41 -8.57 6.82
C ARG A 19 -20.90 -7.35 7.59
N ASP A 20 -20.05 -7.57 8.56
CA ASP A 20 -19.50 -6.50 9.40
C ASP A 20 -18.63 -5.52 8.59
N LEU A 21 -17.87 -6.03 7.60
CA LEU A 21 -17.14 -5.18 6.66
C LEU A 21 -18.09 -4.28 5.86
N LEU A 22 -19.15 -4.85 5.30
CA LEU A 22 -20.12 -4.11 4.51
C LEU A 22 -20.83 -3.03 5.35
N VAL A 23 -21.33 -3.40 6.54
CA VAL A 23 -22.05 -2.48 7.43
C VAL A 23 -21.18 -1.31 7.88
N GLN A 24 -19.90 -1.53 8.13
CA GLN A 24 -19.02 -0.50 8.68
C GLN A 24 -18.39 0.41 7.64
N PHE A 25 -18.10 -0.11 6.44
CA PHE A 25 -17.18 0.56 5.51
C PHE A 25 -17.78 0.83 4.13
N VAL A 26 -18.92 0.26 3.79
CA VAL A 26 -19.60 0.52 2.52
C VAL A 26 -20.61 1.64 2.70
N ASP A 27 -20.85 2.40 1.63
CA ASP A 27 -21.84 3.49 1.63
C ASP A 27 -23.18 2.99 2.18
N PRO A 28 -23.76 3.68 3.17
CA PRO A 28 -25.03 3.30 3.77
C PRO A 28 -26.18 3.16 2.76
N GLU A 29 -26.17 3.90 1.65
CA GLU A 29 -27.18 3.79 0.59
C GLU A 29 -27.09 2.41 -0.09
N ILE A 30 -25.88 1.92 -0.37
CA ILE A 30 -25.65 0.58 -0.91
C ILE A 30 -26.06 -0.48 0.12
N VAL A 31 -25.63 -0.30 1.38
CA VAL A 31 -25.92 -1.26 2.46
C VAL A 31 -27.42 -1.46 2.69
N GLN A 32 -28.23 -0.38 2.59
CA GLN A 32 -29.70 -0.44 2.71
C GLN A 32 -30.39 -1.26 1.60
N GLU A 33 -29.73 -1.45 0.47
CA GLU A 33 -30.25 -2.28 -0.61
C GLU A 33 -29.89 -3.76 -0.46
N LEU A 34 -28.88 -4.09 0.37
CA LEU A 34 -28.40 -5.44 0.57
C LEU A 34 -29.25 -6.22 1.59
N ASP A 35 -29.51 -7.48 1.26
CA ASP A 35 -30.00 -8.46 2.23
C ASP A 35 -28.77 -9.04 2.96
N LEU A 36 -28.53 -8.55 4.16
CA LEU A 36 -27.40 -8.96 5.00
C LEU A 36 -27.76 -10.07 6.00
N ASP A 37 -28.87 -10.79 5.76
CA ASP A 37 -29.14 -12.02 6.47
C ASP A 37 -28.04 -13.03 6.15
N LEU A 38 -27.40 -13.53 7.21
CA LEU A 38 -26.29 -14.46 7.07
C LEU A 38 -26.65 -15.74 6.31
N ASP A 39 -27.93 -16.15 6.34
CA ASP A 39 -28.37 -17.34 5.62
C ASP A 39 -28.58 -17.10 4.11
N SER A 40 -28.75 -15.84 3.71
CA SER A 40 -28.85 -15.43 2.31
C SER A 40 -27.47 -15.23 1.63
N MET A 41 -26.41 -15.02 2.41
CA MET A 41 -25.07 -14.80 1.89
C MET A 41 -24.40 -16.13 1.53
N VAL A 42 -23.95 -16.26 0.28
CA VAL A 42 -23.33 -17.47 -0.25
C VAL A 42 -21.91 -17.16 -0.74
N ARG A 43 -20.95 -17.92 -0.23
CA ARG A 43 -19.59 -17.85 -0.75
C ARG A 43 -19.50 -18.64 -2.05
N GLU A 44 -19.05 -17.99 -3.11
CA GLU A 44 -18.76 -18.66 -4.39
C GLU A 44 -17.37 -19.29 -4.38
N HIS A 45 -17.24 -20.40 -5.10
CA HIS A 45 -15.95 -21.02 -5.32
C HIS A 45 -15.21 -20.26 -6.44
N SER A 46 -13.96 -19.93 -6.21
CA SER A 46 -13.11 -19.22 -7.19
C SER A 46 -12.49 -20.15 -8.26
N ASP A 47 -13.19 -21.23 -8.64
CA ASP A 47 -12.69 -22.22 -9.59
C ASP A 47 -12.67 -21.73 -11.05
N PHE A 48 -13.26 -20.57 -11.31
CA PHE A 48 -13.29 -19.93 -12.63
C PHE A 48 -11.98 -19.22 -13.01
N VAL A 49 -11.06 -19.07 -12.07
CA VAL A 49 -9.75 -18.47 -12.33
C VAL A 49 -8.78 -19.57 -12.76
N SER A 50 -8.07 -19.39 -13.88
CA SER A 50 -7.03 -20.33 -14.34
C SER A 50 -5.93 -20.51 -13.29
N ASP A 51 -5.25 -21.64 -13.27
CA ASP A 51 -4.22 -21.96 -12.28
C ASP A 51 -3.12 -20.88 -12.21
N ASP A 52 -2.73 -20.29 -13.36
CA ASP A 52 -1.76 -19.19 -13.44
C ASP A 52 -2.23 -17.90 -12.76
N LEU A 53 -3.54 -17.65 -12.71
CA LEU A 53 -4.13 -16.52 -12.03
C LEU A 53 -4.47 -16.85 -10.57
N ARG A 54 -4.79 -18.10 -10.23
CA ARG A 54 -5.04 -18.57 -8.86
C ARG A 54 -3.85 -18.35 -7.93
N GLU A 55 -2.62 -18.52 -8.43
CA GLU A 55 -1.40 -18.27 -7.65
C GLU A 55 -1.18 -16.77 -7.34
N ARG A 56 -1.84 -15.90 -8.10
CA ARG A 56 -1.69 -14.43 -7.97
C ARG A 56 -2.85 -13.74 -7.26
N ILE A 57 -3.98 -14.43 -7.09
CA ILE A 57 -5.22 -13.80 -6.63
C ILE A 57 -5.81 -14.65 -5.50
N ASP A 58 -5.51 -14.27 -4.26
CA ASP A 58 -6.12 -14.88 -3.06
C ASP A 58 -7.47 -14.21 -2.74
N ASP A 59 -8.45 -14.38 -3.64
CA ASP A 59 -9.74 -13.69 -3.58
C ASP A 59 -10.83 -14.48 -2.89
N VAL A 60 -11.76 -13.73 -2.31
CA VAL A 60 -13.00 -14.28 -1.77
C VAL A 60 -14.17 -13.62 -2.50
N VAL A 61 -15.02 -14.43 -3.12
CA VAL A 61 -16.21 -13.97 -3.81
C VAL A 61 -17.44 -14.36 -3.00
N TRP A 62 -18.30 -13.38 -2.79
CA TRP A 62 -19.58 -13.56 -2.13
C TRP A 62 -20.71 -13.17 -3.05
N ARG A 63 -21.75 -13.96 -3.05
CA ARG A 63 -23.05 -13.63 -3.63
C ARG A 63 -23.96 -13.16 -2.52
N VAL A 64 -24.44 -11.91 -2.64
CA VAL A 64 -25.32 -11.24 -1.71
C VAL A 64 -26.57 -10.84 -2.47
N LYS A 65 -27.74 -10.99 -1.87
CA LYS A 65 -28.99 -10.53 -2.48
C LYS A 65 -29.10 -9.01 -2.40
N LEU A 66 -29.60 -8.41 -3.47
CA LEU A 66 -29.87 -6.99 -3.60
C LEU A 66 -31.37 -6.86 -3.92
N LYS A 67 -32.22 -6.60 -2.96
CA LYS A 67 -33.69 -6.57 -3.15
C LYS A 67 -34.21 -7.63 -4.15
N ASP A 68 -34.30 -7.26 -5.43
CA ASP A 68 -34.81 -8.11 -6.51
C ASP A 68 -33.69 -8.76 -7.37
N ARG A 69 -32.42 -8.51 -7.05
CA ARG A 69 -31.25 -8.95 -7.85
C ARG A 69 -30.19 -9.60 -6.98
N THR A 70 -29.16 -10.09 -7.64
CA THR A 70 -27.97 -10.62 -6.99
C THR A 70 -26.79 -9.67 -7.21
N LEU A 71 -26.08 -9.32 -6.13
CA LEU A 71 -24.80 -8.64 -6.17
C LEU A 71 -23.67 -9.65 -5.98
N TYR A 72 -22.64 -9.58 -6.79
CA TYR A 72 -21.38 -10.28 -6.53
C TYR A 72 -20.37 -9.35 -5.89
N LEU A 73 -19.94 -9.69 -4.69
CA LEU A 73 -18.94 -8.97 -3.93
C LEU A 73 -17.59 -9.66 -4.10
N CYS A 74 -16.67 -9.03 -4.81
CA CYS A 74 -15.30 -9.52 -4.97
C CYS A 74 -14.39 -8.83 -3.96
N ILE A 75 -13.99 -9.54 -2.90
CA ILE A 75 -13.08 -9.03 -1.88
C ILE A 75 -11.67 -9.51 -2.18
N LEU A 76 -10.81 -8.58 -2.55
CA LEU A 76 -9.38 -8.79 -2.75
C LEU A 76 -8.62 -8.21 -1.57
N VAL A 77 -7.82 -9.03 -0.93
CA VAL A 77 -7.08 -8.62 0.26
C VAL A 77 -5.61 -8.45 -0.07
N GLU A 78 -5.11 -7.22 -0.01
CA GLU A 78 -3.73 -6.86 -0.37
C GLU A 78 -2.90 -6.53 0.87
N PHE A 79 -1.81 -7.28 1.10
CA PHE A 79 -0.96 -7.16 2.30
C PHE A 79 0.41 -6.59 2.06
N GLN A 80 0.81 -6.40 0.81
CA GLN A 80 2.17 -6.01 0.49
C GLN A 80 2.43 -4.59 0.97
N SER A 81 3.62 -4.36 1.48
CA SER A 81 4.14 -3.03 1.83
C SER A 81 4.29 -2.11 0.61
N ALA A 82 4.20 -2.65 -0.59
CA ALA A 82 4.19 -1.95 -1.86
C ALA A 82 2.79 -2.09 -2.49
N GLU A 83 2.12 -0.96 -2.69
CA GLU A 83 0.88 -0.88 -3.43
C GLU A 83 1.03 -1.40 -4.87
N ASP A 84 0.01 -2.08 -5.38
CA ASP A 84 -0.04 -2.46 -6.79
C ASP A 84 -0.67 -1.33 -7.60
N LYS A 85 0.16 -0.60 -8.34
CA LYS A 85 -0.29 0.46 -9.25
C LYS A 85 -1.34 -0.02 -10.26
N TRP A 86 -1.31 -1.31 -10.62
CA TRP A 86 -2.18 -1.91 -11.62
C TRP A 86 -3.39 -2.64 -11.03
N MET A 87 -3.74 -2.37 -9.79
CA MET A 87 -4.84 -3.03 -9.07
C MET A 87 -6.17 -2.96 -9.86
N ALA A 88 -6.52 -1.81 -10.42
CA ALA A 88 -7.74 -1.67 -11.23
C ALA A 88 -7.73 -2.58 -12.47
N VAL A 89 -6.56 -2.79 -13.10
CA VAL A 89 -6.42 -3.72 -14.23
C VAL A 89 -6.59 -5.18 -13.80
N ARG A 90 -6.02 -5.54 -12.65
CA ARG A 90 -6.21 -6.89 -12.07
C ARG A 90 -7.69 -7.16 -11.79
N LEU A 91 -8.37 -6.22 -11.15
CA LEU A 91 -9.81 -6.34 -10.85
C LEU A 91 -10.66 -6.41 -12.11
N LEU A 92 -10.34 -5.62 -13.15
CA LEU A 92 -11.04 -5.72 -14.44
C LEU A 92 -10.93 -7.12 -15.04
N THR A 93 -9.72 -7.70 -15.01
CA THR A 93 -9.50 -9.07 -15.48
C THR A 93 -10.32 -10.07 -14.67
N TYR A 94 -10.34 -9.90 -13.36
CA TYR A 94 -11.07 -10.76 -12.45
C TYR A 94 -12.59 -10.70 -12.67
N VAL A 95 -13.15 -9.49 -12.77
CA VAL A 95 -14.58 -9.28 -13.05
C VAL A 95 -14.95 -9.88 -14.40
N GLY A 96 -14.09 -9.74 -15.42
CA GLY A 96 -14.31 -10.37 -16.73
C GLY A 96 -14.37 -11.89 -16.66
N LEU A 97 -13.47 -12.52 -15.90
CA LEU A 97 -13.47 -13.98 -15.68
C LEU A 97 -14.69 -14.45 -14.87
N LEU A 98 -15.11 -13.69 -13.86
CA LEU A 98 -16.33 -13.96 -13.11
C LEU A 98 -17.56 -13.95 -14.02
N TYR A 99 -17.69 -12.94 -14.88
CA TYR A 99 -18.81 -12.87 -15.83
C TYR A 99 -18.79 -14.03 -16.84
N ASP A 100 -17.62 -14.41 -17.36
CA ASP A 100 -17.46 -15.56 -18.25
C ASP A 100 -17.93 -16.87 -17.57
N ASP A 101 -17.56 -17.07 -16.31
CA ASP A 101 -18.02 -18.23 -15.51
C ASP A 101 -19.53 -18.22 -15.27
N LEU A 102 -20.08 -17.08 -14.87
CA LEU A 102 -21.51 -16.93 -14.66
C LEU A 102 -22.33 -17.24 -15.93
N ILE A 103 -21.85 -16.78 -17.09
CA ILE A 103 -22.45 -17.08 -18.40
C ILE A 103 -22.36 -18.57 -18.70
N LYS A 104 -21.19 -19.19 -18.54
CA LYS A 104 -21.01 -20.63 -18.78
C LYS A 104 -21.90 -21.50 -17.88
N ARG A 105 -22.07 -21.09 -16.64
CA ARG A 105 -22.94 -21.77 -15.66
C ARG A 105 -24.42 -21.44 -15.80
N ARG A 106 -24.77 -20.54 -16.75
CA ARG A 106 -26.16 -20.08 -16.99
C ARG A 106 -26.79 -19.44 -15.74
N LEU A 107 -26.01 -18.67 -14.99
CA LEU A 107 -26.41 -17.93 -13.82
C LEU A 107 -26.73 -16.44 -14.13
N VAL A 108 -26.71 -16.09 -15.40
CA VAL A 108 -27.14 -14.77 -15.89
C VAL A 108 -28.59 -14.92 -16.41
N ASP A 109 -29.45 -14.03 -15.98
CA ASP A 109 -30.85 -13.98 -16.40
C ASP A 109 -31.10 -13.01 -17.56
N ASP A 110 -32.36 -12.84 -17.95
CA ASP A 110 -32.75 -11.93 -19.03
C ASP A 110 -32.54 -10.44 -18.69
N GLU A 111 -32.32 -10.10 -17.42
CA GLU A 111 -32.05 -8.74 -16.98
C GLU A 111 -30.58 -8.32 -17.22
N GLY A 112 -29.72 -9.27 -17.54
CA GLY A 112 -28.31 -9.04 -17.88
C GLY A 112 -27.31 -9.45 -16.81
N LEU A 113 -26.09 -8.96 -16.95
CA LEU A 113 -25.01 -9.27 -16.02
C LEU A 113 -25.29 -8.69 -14.63
N PRO A 114 -25.10 -9.47 -13.55
CA PRO A 114 -25.28 -8.96 -12.20
C PRO A 114 -24.24 -7.88 -11.87
N PRO A 115 -24.56 -6.89 -11.02
CA PRO A 115 -23.59 -5.94 -10.54
C PRO A 115 -22.48 -6.65 -9.76
N VAL A 116 -21.26 -6.12 -9.87
CA VAL A 116 -20.09 -6.57 -9.10
C VAL A 116 -19.53 -5.39 -8.34
N LEU A 117 -19.33 -5.55 -7.03
CA LEU A 117 -18.63 -4.58 -6.19
C LEU A 117 -17.21 -5.11 -5.89
N PRO A 118 -16.19 -4.60 -6.57
CA PRO A 118 -14.80 -4.94 -6.25
C PRO A 118 -14.38 -4.19 -5.00
N VAL A 119 -13.83 -4.90 -4.02
CA VAL A 119 -13.33 -4.33 -2.76
C VAL A 119 -11.88 -4.73 -2.57
N VAL A 120 -11.02 -3.75 -2.32
CA VAL A 120 -9.62 -3.97 -1.93
C VAL A 120 -9.47 -3.64 -0.46
N VAL A 121 -9.04 -4.60 0.33
CA VAL A 121 -8.70 -4.40 1.75
C VAL A 121 -7.19 -4.29 1.87
N HIS A 122 -6.71 -3.10 2.20
CA HIS A 122 -5.29 -2.83 2.41
C HIS A 122 -5.00 -2.71 3.91
N THR A 123 -4.10 -3.56 4.40
CA THR A 123 -3.68 -3.56 5.82
C THR A 123 -2.18 -3.23 5.98
N GLY A 124 -1.56 -2.68 4.96
CA GLY A 124 -0.18 -2.23 4.99
C GLY A 124 0.04 -1.06 5.96
N THR A 125 1.31 -0.84 6.34
CA THR A 125 1.70 0.28 7.23
C THR A 125 1.76 1.64 6.54
N ARG A 126 1.79 1.66 5.20
CA ARG A 126 1.76 2.87 4.37
C ARG A 126 0.38 3.06 3.80
N ARG A 127 -0.02 4.31 3.63
CA ARG A 127 -1.27 4.63 2.93
C ARG A 127 -1.21 4.18 1.49
N TRP A 128 -2.34 3.72 0.99
CA TRP A 128 -2.52 3.39 -0.41
C TRP A 128 -2.57 4.68 -1.25
N ASN A 129 -1.81 4.73 -2.35
CA ASN A 129 -1.77 5.89 -3.26
C ASN A 129 -2.05 5.49 -4.72
N ALA A 130 -2.21 4.20 -5.02
CA ALA A 130 -2.57 3.77 -6.37
C ALA A 130 -3.99 4.23 -6.73
N PRO A 131 -4.25 4.57 -7.99
CA PRO A 131 -5.59 4.98 -8.43
C PRO A 131 -6.63 3.89 -8.23
N CYS A 132 -7.80 4.27 -7.69
CA CYS A 132 -8.94 3.35 -7.52
C CYS A 132 -9.81 3.25 -8.77
N ALA A 133 -9.63 4.14 -9.74
CA ALA A 133 -10.34 4.16 -11.02
C ALA A 133 -9.41 3.75 -12.17
N LEU A 134 -9.90 2.88 -13.05
CA LEU A 134 -9.14 2.43 -14.22
C LEU A 134 -8.83 3.58 -15.18
N GLU A 135 -9.75 4.54 -15.33
CA GLU A 135 -9.58 5.71 -16.19
C GLU A 135 -8.36 6.54 -15.81
N ALA A 136 -8.01 6.58 -14.50
CA ALA A 136 -6.84 7.32 -14.03
C ALA A 136 -5.50 6.68 -14.47
N LEU A 137 -5.53 5.44 -14.95
CA LEU A 137 -4.37 4.72 -15.50
C LEU A 137 -4.28 4.82 -17.02
N ALA A 138 -5.35 5.28 -17.69
CA ALA A 138 -5.40 5.37 -19.14
C ALA A 138 -4.54 6.53 -19.67
N ALA A 139 -3.85 6.29 -20.79
CA ALA A 139 -3.19 7.36 -21.51
C ALA A 139 -4.22 8.33 -22.10
N PRO A 140 -3.93 9.64 -22.17
CA PRO A 140 -4.82 10.62 -22.79
C PRO A 140 -5.11 10.26 -24.26
N VAL A 141 -6.38 10.19 -24.61
CA VAL A 141 -6.85 9.89 -25.97
C VAL A 141 -7.92 10.91 -26.40
N SER A 142 -8.22 10.95 -27.70
CA SER A 142 -9.31 11.79 -28.20
C SER A 142 -10.66 11.35 -27.62
N SER A 143 -11.62 12.29 -27.52
CA SER A 143 -12.98 12.00 -27.04
C SER A 143 -13.69 10.91 -27.87
N ALA A 144 -13.34 10.77 -29.15
CA ALA A 144 -13.86 9.72 -30.03
C ALA A 144 -13.39 8.32 -29.60
N LEU A 145 -12.17 8.19 -29.07
CA LEU A 145 -11.60 6.91 -28.61
C LEU A 145 -11.94 6.62 -27.14
N SER A 146 -12.13 7.64 -26.31
CA SER A 146 -12.40 7.45 -24.88
C SER A 146 -13.64 6.60 -24.59
N ARG A 147 -14.66 6.66 -25.46
CA ARG A 147 -15.87 5.84 -25.34
C ARG A 147 -15.66 4.33 -25.47
N TYR A 148 -14.50 3.92 -25.97
CA TYR A 148 -14.10 2.50 -26.07
C TYR A 148 -13.16 2.06 -24.96
N ALA A 149 -12.74 3.00 -24.10
CA ALA A 149 -11.92 2.65 -22.95
C ALA A 149 -12.76 1.87 -21.92
N PRO A 150 -12.22 0.80 -21.34
CA PRO A 150 -12.88 0.13 -20.23
C PRO A 150 -12.95 1.04 -19.01
N SER A 151 -14.03 0.93 -18.27
CA SER A 151 -14.26 1.65 -16.99
C SER A 151 -14.43 0.65 -15.87
N LEU A 152 -13.78 0.89 -14.74
CA LEU A 152 -13.96 0.12 -13.51
C LEU A 152 -13.42 0.93 -12.33
N ASP A 153 -14.24 1.07 -11.31
CA ASP A 153 -13.87 1.57 -9.99
C ASP A 153 -13.88 0.44 -8.97
N TYR A 154 -13.05 0.56 -7.94
CA TYR A 154 -13.10 -0.34 -6.80
C TYR A 154 -13.15 0.42 -5.48
N LEU A 155 -13.80 -0.19 -4.50
CA LEU A 155 -13.84 0.31 -3.14
C LEU A 155 -12.52 -0.05 -2.43
N LEU A 156 -11.80 0.96 -1.98
CA LEU A 156 -10.59 0.79 -1.20
C LEU A 156 -10.89 0.92 0.29
N LEU A 157 -10.58 -0.12 1.05
CA LEU A 157 -10.61 -0.12 2.51
C LEU A 157 -9.16 -0.14 3.02
N ASP A 158 -8.59 1.04 3.21
CA ASP A 158 -7.23 1.22 3.70
C ASP A 158 -7.23 1.36 5.22
N ALA A 159 -6.83 0.32 5.94
CA ALA A 159 -6.78 0.31 7.40
C ALA A 159 -5.94 1.46 7.99
N ALA A 160 -4.89 1.90 7.27
CA ALA A 160 -4.05 3.02 7.69
C ALA A 160 -4.73 4.40 7.52
N ALA A 161 -5.80 4.48 6.73
CA ALA A 161 -6.51 5.73 6.48
C ALA A 161 -7.54 6.07 7.56
N TYR A 162 -8.15 5.07 8.20
CA TYR A 162 -9.18 5.27 9.23
C TYR A 162 -8.58 5.82 10.52
N THR A 163 -9.28 6.74 11.15
CA THR A 163 -8.94 7.23 12.49
C THR A 163 -9.33 6.22 13.57
N ASP A 164 -8.80 6.39 14.78
CA ASP A 164 -9.16 5.52 15.90
C ASP A 164 -10.59 5.77 16.36
N GLU A 165 -11.11 7.00 16.19
CA GLU A 165 -12.50 7.38 16.44
C GLU A 165 -13.46 6.65 15.50
N GLU A 166 -13.17 6.61 14.19
CA GLU A 166 -13.98 5.92 13.19
C GLU A 166 -14.06 4.41 13.42
N LEU A 167 -13.00 3.83 13.98
CA LEU A 167 -12.94 2.40 14.31
C LEU A 167 -13.44 2.09 15.73
N SER A 168 -13.56 3.10 16.61
CA SER A 168 -13.92 2.90 18.02
C SER A 168 -15.44 2.86 18.24
N GLY A 169 -15.85 2.38 19.41
CA GLY A 169 -17.27 2.41 19.82
C GLY A 169 -18.17 1.35 19.18
N THR A 170 -17.61 0.47 18.35
CA THR A 170 -18.35 -0.62 17.71
C THR A 170 -17.76 -1.98 18.05
N ASP A 171 -18.60 -2.99 18.21
CA ASP A 171 -18.20 -4.40 18.34
C ASP A 171 -18.13 -5.11 16.97
N ASN A 172 -17.96 -4.34 15.91
CA ASN A 172 -17.82 -4.80 14.54
C ASN A 172 -16.49 -5.53 14.33
N LEU A 173 -16.54 -6.74 13.80
CA LEU A 173 -15.36 -7.62 13.62
C LEU A 173 -14.31 -7.04 12.68
N ALA A 174 -14.74 -6.38 11.60
CA ALA A 174 -13.83 -5.78 10.63
C ALA A 174 -13.15 -4.52 11.21
N ALA A 175 -13.88 -3.71 11.97
CA ALA A 175 -13.31 -2.58 12.69
C ALA A 175 -12.31 -3.03 13.77
N LEU A 176 -12.62 -4.09 14.52
CA LEU A 176 -11.71 -4.68 15.50
C LEU A 176 -10.43 -5.24 14.82
N LEU A 177 -10.57 -5.88 13.67
CA LEU A 177 -9.43 -6.33 12.87
C LEU A 177 -8.54 -5.14 12.48
N PHE A 178 -9.10 -4.04 11.95
CA PHE A 178 -8.33 -2.86 11.58
C PHE A 178 -7.68 -2.18 12.80
N GLN A 179 -8.34 -2.13 13.95
CA GLN A 179 -7.72 -1.64 15.19
C GLN A 179 -6.53 -2.51 15.61
N MET A 180 -6.66 -3.84 15.53
CA MET A 180 -5.54 -4.75 15.82
C MET A 180 -4.38 -4.55 14.83
N GLU A 181 -4.68 -4.32 13.56
CA GLU A 181 -3.67 -4.03 12.53
C GLU A 181 -2.93 -2.72 12.81
N LYS A 182 -3.61 -1.70 13.28
CA LYS A 182 -3.04 -0.39 13.63
C LYS A 182 -2.29 -0.39 14.95
N SER A 183 -2.57 -1.32 15.86
CA SER A 183 -1.94 -1.38 17.19
C SER A 183 -0.42 -1.34 17.07
N ARG A 184 0.19 -0.39 17.78
CA ARG A 184 1.65 -0.20 17.82
C ARG A 184 2.25 -0.73 19.11
N ALA A 185 1.44 -0.81 20.16
CA ALA A 185 1.82 -1.33 21.46
C ALA A 185 1.06 -2.61 21.78
N PRO A 186 1.66 -3.57 22.49
CA PRO A 186 1.00 -4.82 22.89
C PRO A 186 -0.25 -4.59 23.72
N GLU A 187 -0.25 -3.57 24.58
CA GLU A 187 -1.37 -3.22 25.44
C GLU A 187 -2.62 -2.83 24.61
N GLU A 188 -2.41 -2.13 23.49
CA GLU A 188 -3.48 -1.80 22.54
C GLU A 188 -4.03 -3.08 21.89
N LEU A 189 -3.13 -3.96 21.43
CA LEU A 189 -3.50 -5.24 20.84
C LEU A 189 -4.30 -6.09 21.83
N PHE A 190 -3.86 -6.21 23.09
CA PHE A 190 -4.56 -6.99 24.12
C PHE A 190 -5.94 -6.43 24.43
N LYS A 191 -6.09 -5.11 24.45
CA LYS A 191 -7.40 -4.47 24.61
C LYS A 191 -8.36 -4.91 23.51
N GLN A 192 -7.91 -4.93 22.25
CA GLN A 192 -8.74 -5.35 21.13
C GLN A 192 -9.01 -6.86 21.13
N LEU A 193 -8.03 -7.69 21.56
CA LEU A 193 -8.22 -9.13 21.72
C LEU A 193 -9.33 -9.47 22.72
N ARG A 194 -9.36 -8.79 23.86
CA ARG A 194 -10.41 -9.00 24.89
C ARG A 194 -11.80 -8.60 24.36
N ARG A 195 -11.87 -7.50 23.59
CA ARG A 195 -13.13 -7.09 22.96
C ARG A 195 -13.57 -8.12 21.92
N LEU A 196 -12.66 -8.56 21.05
CA LEU A 196 -12.92 -9.59 20.05
C LEU A 196 -13.41 -10.90 20.72
N ASP A 197 -12.76 -11.34 21.79
CA ASP A 197 -13.19 -12.52 22.55
C ASP A 197 -14.62 -12.37 23.07
N GLY A 198 -14.97 -11.19 23.61
CA GLY A 198 -16.33 -10.88 24.06
C GLY A 198 -17.35 -10.98 22.94
N VAL A 199 -17.07 -10.38 21.77
CA VAL A 199 -17.95 -10.43 20.58
C VAL A 199 -18.13 -11.87 20.10
N LEU A 200 -17.03 -12.61 19.97
CA LEU A 200 -17.06 -13.99 19.49
C LEU A 200 -17.76 -14.96 20.47
N ARG A 201 -17.72 -14.69 21.76
CA ARG A 201 -18.44 -15.48 22.78
C ARG A 201 -19.94 -15.19 22.74
N SER A 202 -20.33 -13.97 22.46
CA SER A 202 -21.75 -13.58 22.47
C SER A 202 -22.53 -13.98 21.21
N GLY A 203 -21.88 -14.12 20.05
CA GLY A 203 -22.57 -14.40 18.79
C GLY A 203 -21.74 -15.00 17.66
N GLY A 204 -20.45 -15.24 17.87
CA GLY A 204 -19.56 -15.79 16.83
C GLY A 204 -19.72 -17.29 16.63
N SER A 205 -19.72 -17.74 15.38
CA SER A 205 -19.70 -19.17 15.05
C SER A 205 -18.38 -19.82 15.51
N ALA A 206 -18.38 -21.12 15.80
CA ALA A 206 -17.17 -21.86 16.15
C ALA A 206 -16.12 -21.79 15.03
N HIS A 207 -16.57 -21.74 13.77
CA HIS A 207 -15.71 -21.62 12.60
C HIS A 207 -15.00 -20.25 12.57
N LEU A 208 -15.72 -19.16 12.77
CA LEU A 208 -15.16 -17.81 12.83
C LEU A 208 -14.16 -17.65 13.98
N ARG A 209 -14.50 -18.19 15.15
CA ARG A 209 -13.59 -18.18 16.31
C ARG A 209 -12.27 -18.90 16.01
N ARG A 210 -12.35 -20.06 15.35
CA ARG A 210 -11.16 -20.79 14.91
C ARG A 210 -10.37 -19.99 13.86
N ALA A 211 -11.05 -19.35 12.92
CA ALA A 211 -10.40 -18.52 11.90
C ALA A 211 -9.59 -17.37 12.54
N PHE A 212 -10.17 -16.68 13.52
CA PHE A 212 -9.46 -15.66 14.28
C PHE A 212 -8.29 -16.21 15.09
N SER A 213 -8.48 -17.35 15.77
CA SER A 213 -7.38 -18.00 16.50
C SER A 213 -6.20 -18.28 15.58
N VAL A 214 -6.43 -18.93 14.45
CA VAL A 214 -5.37 -19.24 13.47
C VAL A 214 -4.73 -17.94 12.95
N PHE A 215 -5.53 -16.94 12.62
CA PHE A 215 -5.02 -15.65 12.15
C PHE A 215 -4.14 -14.97 13.21
N LEU A 216 -4.59 -14.92 14.44
CA LEU A 216 -3.85 -14.30 15.54
C LEU A 216 -2.53 -15.02 15.81
N THR A 217 -2.56 -16.35 15.96
CA THR A 217 -1.39 -17.14 16.33
C THR A 217 -0.39 -17.33 15.20
N ARG A 218 -0.83 -17.35 13.95
CA ARG A 218 0.03 -17.63 12.78
C ARG A 218 0.40 -16.40 11.97
N VAL A 219 -0.39 -15.31 12.05
CA VAL A 219 -0.20 -14.13 11.20
C VAL A 219 0.06 -12.87 12.03
N LEU A 220 -0.94 -12.42 12.79
CA LEU A 220 -0.90 -11.09 13.40
C LEU A 220 0.13 -10.99 14.52
N VAL A 221 0.07 -11.88 15.51
CA VAL A 221 0.98 -11.83 16.67
C VAL A 221 2.43 -12.06 16.24
N PRO A 222 2.78 -13.10 15.45
CA PRO A 222 4.14 -13.27 14.95
C PRO A 222 4.68 -12.04 14.22
N ARG A 223 3.86 -11.41 13.37
CA ARG A 223 4.27 -10.23 12.62
C ARG A 223 4.51 -9.01 13.52
N LYS A 224 3.69 -8.85 14.57
CA LYS A 224 3.77 -7.69 15.47
C LYS A 224 4.82 -7.84 16.58
N THR A 225 5.09 -9.06 17.00
CA THR A 225 5.95 -9.31 18.16
C THR A 225 7.22 -10.09 17.83
N GLY A 226 7.31 -10.67 16.63
CA GLY A 226 8.39 -11.59 16.25
C GLY A 226 8.30 -12.97 16.89
N LEU A 227 7.30 -13.22 17.75
CA LEU A 227 7.10 -14.53 18.38
C LEU A 227 6.64 -15.55 17.35
N ALA A 228 7.38 -16.65 17.21
CA ALA A 228 6.99 -17.79 16.38
C ALA A 228 6.38 -18.91 17.23
N ASP A 229 5.75 -19.87 16.57
CA ASP A 229 5.31 -21.15 17.15
C ASP A 229 4.37 -21.00 18.36
N LEU A 230 3.40 -20.06 18.26
CA LEU A 230 2.29 -20.00 19.19
C LEU A 230 1.35 -21.17 18.97
N GLU A 231 0.90 -21.79 20.05
CA GLU A 231 -0.10 -22.86 19.98
C GLU A 231 -1.46 -22.31 19.55
N GLU A 232 -2.15 -23.07 18.70
CA GLU A 232 -3.52 -22.72 18.32
C GLU A 232 -4.46 -22.99 19.51
N THR A 233 -5.19 -21.98 19.93
CA THR A 233 -6.18 -22.07 20.99
C THR A 233 -7.47 -21.38 20.56
N LEU A 234 -8.62 -21.90 20.97
CA LEU A 234 -9.91 -21.27 20.76
C LEU A 234 -10.22 -20.18 21.79
N ASP A 235 -9.40 -20.09 22.83
CA ASP A 235 -9.49 -19.04 23.84
C ASP A 235 -8.53 -17.90 23.50
N LEU A 236 -9.06 -16.79 23.03
CA LEU A 236 -8.25 -15.64 22.63
C LEU A 236 -7.57 -14.96 23.81
N VAL A 237 -8.08 -15.13 25.04
CA VAL A 237 -7.41 -14.68 26.26
C VAL A 237 -6.14 -15.48 26.51
N GLU A 238 -6.11 -16.75 26.12
CA GLU A 238 -4.90 -17.57 26.20
C GLU A 238 -3.82 -17.09 25.22
N VAL A 239 -4.20 -16.59 24.04
CA VAL A 239 -3.26 -15.93 23.12
C VAL A 239 -2.59 -14.73 23.81
N GLU A 240 -3.37 -13.90 24.52
CA GLU A 240 -2.82 -12.79 25.30
C GLU A 240 -1.80 -13.32 26.33
N ARG A 241 -2.15 -14.37 27.07
CA ARG A 241 -1.27 -14.98 28.10
C ARG A 241 0.03 -15.47 27.48
N MET A 242 -0.03 -16.22 26.39
CA MET A 242 1.16 -16.72 25.68
C MET A 242 2.11 -15.57 25.27
N VAL A 243 1.56 -14.45 24.82
CA VAL A 243 2.35 -13.28 24.43
C VAL A 243 2.95 -12.59 25.65
N VAL A 244 2.19 -12.47 26.73
CA VAL A 244 2.66 -11.86 28.00
C VAL A 244 3.78 -12.69 28.63
N ASP A 245 3.65 -14.01 28.65
CA ASP A 245 4.64 -14.92 29.21
C ASP A 245 5.97 -14.87 28.45
N ARG A 246 5.92 -14.57 27.14
CA ARG A 246 7.10 -14.39 26.29
C ARG A 246 7.50 -12.91 26.08
N ARG A 247 7.07 -12.03 26.98
CA ARG A 247 7.33 -10.58 26.94
C ARG A 247 8.80 -10.19 26.69
N PRO A 248 9.80 -10.83 27.31
CA PRO A 248 11.20 -10.49 27.06
C PRO A 248 11.62 -10.66 25.59
N GLU A 249 11.16 -11.73 24.94
CA GLU A 249 11.52 -12.06 23.55
C GLU A 249 11.00 -11.01 22.56
N TRP A 250 9.75 -10.60 22.67
CA TRP A 250 9.20 -9.60 21.74
C TRP A 250 9.68 -8.17 22.04
N ALA A 251 9.99 -7.85 23.30
CA ALA A 251 10.58 -6.56 23.65
C ALA A 251 11.96 -6.39 23.02
N GLU A 252 12.80 -7.43 23.04
CA GLU A 252 14.10 -7.46 22.35
C GLU A 252 13.94 -7.34 20.83
N HIS A 253 12.97 -8.04 20.25
CA HIS A 253 12.65 -7.94 18.82
C HIS A 253 12.26 -6.51 18.40
N LEU A 254 11.39 -5.84 19.15
CA LEU A 254 10.97 -4.45 18.86
C LEU A 254 12.13 -3.46 18.99
N LEU A 255 13.01 -3.64 19.97
CA LEU A 255 14.21 -2.81 20.10
C LEU A 255 15.12 -2.96 18.87
N LYS A 256 15.39 -4.19 18.46
CA LYS A 256 16.21 -4.48 17.28
C LYS A 256 15.59 -3.91 16.00
N GLU A 257 14.28 -4.07 15.80
CA GLU A 257 13.58 -3.49 14.65
C GLU A 257 13.65 -1.95 14.66
N GLY A 258 13.52 -1.34 15.83
CA GLY A 258 13.66 0.10 16.04
C GLY A 258 15.05 0.61 15.66
N GLU A 259 16.10 -0.10 16.09
CA GLU A 259 17.50 0.22 15.77
C GLU A 259 17.76 0.09 14.26
N GLU A 260 17.33 -1.01 13.63
CA GLU A 260 17.48 -1.23 12.18
C GLU A 260 16.72 -0.17 11.36
N ARG A 261 15.52 0.22 11.80
CA ARG A 261 14.75 1.29 11.15
C ARG A 261 15.43 2.64 11.32
N GLY A 262 15.95 2.93 12.52
CA GLY A 262 16.71 4.15 12.81
C GLY A 262 17.97 4.26 11.95
N MET A 263 18.71 3.17 11.83
CA MET A 263 19.91 3.09 10.99
C MET A 263 19.59 3.35 9.52
N ARG A 264 18.59 2.68 8.95
CA ARG A 264 18.16 2.89 7.55
C ARG A 264 17.71 4.33 7.28
N LEU A 265 16.93 4.91 8.20
CA LEU A 265 16.49 6.31 8.06
C LEU A 265 17.68 7.29 8.16
N GLY A 266 18.61 7.02 9.05
CA GLY A 266 19.84 7.79 9.20
C GLY A 266 20.70 7.76 7.94
N GLU A 267 20.90 6.58 7.38
CA GLU A 267 21.65 6.37 6.15
C GLU A 267 21.01 7.07 4.95
N GLN A 268 19.69 6.92 4.75
CA GLN A 268 18.98 7.61 3.68
C GLN A 268 19.04 9.14 3.81
N ARG A 269 18.90 9.66 5.04
CA ARG A 269 19.02 11.11 5.30
C ARG A 269 20.44 11.59 5.06
N GLY A 270 21.45 10.83 5.50
CA GLY A 270 22.86 11.13 5.31
C GLY A 270 23.23 11.17 3.82
N MET A 271 22.80 10.17 3.05
CA MET A 271 23.02 10.10 1.60
C MET A 271 22.39 11.31 0.88
N ARG A 272 21.13 11.62 1.16
CA ARG A 272 20.44 12.76 0.54
C ARG A 272 21.08 14.10 0.88
N LEU A 273 21.48 14.30 2.14
CA LEU A 273 22.19 15.52 2.55
C LEU A 273 23.57 15.63 1.95
N GLY A 274 24.30 14.50 1.83
CA GLY A 274 25.60 14.42 1.18
C GLY A 274 25.51 14.76 -0.31
N GLU A 275 24.53 14.23 -1.01
CA GLU A 275 24.27 14.51 -2.42
C GLU A 275 23.93 15.98 -2.65
N GLN A 276 23.03 16.56 -1.86
CA GLN A 276 22.66 17.99 -1.97
C GLN A 276 23.86 18.91 -1.71
N ARG A 277 24.69 18.60 -0.69
CA ARG A 277 25.92 19.37 -0.40
C ARG A 277 26.96 19.22 -1.50
N GLY A 278 27.13 18.01 -2.02
CA GLY A 278 28.05 17.73 -3.12
C GLY A 278 27.67 18.49 -4.38
N LEU A 279 26.38 18.49 -4.73
CA LEU A 279 25.85 19.23 -5.89
C LEU A 279 26.10 20.74 -5.75
N LYS A 280 25.76 21.31 -4.60
CA LYS A 280 25.94 22.73 -4.33
C LYS A 280 27.42 23.15 -4.39
N LEU A 281 28.30 22.38 -3.76
CA LEU A 281 29.73 22.62 -3.80
C LEU A 281 30.35 22.47 -5.22
N GLY A 282 29.80 21.49 -5.98
CA GLY A 282 30.18 21.27 -7.39
C GLY A 282 29.78 22.46 -8.27
N GLU A 283 28.55 22.98 -8.11
CA GLU A 283 28.07 24.16 -8.83
C GLU A 283 28.89 25.41 -8.49
N GLU A 284 29.15 25.68 -7.21
CA GLU A 284 29.94 26.83 -6.78
C GLU A 284 31.40 26.76 -7.35
N ARG A 285 32.04 25.59 -7.26
CA ARG A 285 33.37 25.39 -7.82
C ARG A 285 33.38 25.49 -9.34
N GLY A 286 32.39 24.88 -10.00
CA GLY A 286 32.29 24.93 -11.46
C GLY A 286 32.09 26.37 -11.95
N LYS A 287 31.33 27.18 -11.23
CA LYS A 287 31.13 28.59 -11.55
C LYS A 287 32.41 29.38 -11.43
N LEU A 288 33.16 29.23 -10.33
CA LEU A 288 34.46 29.92 -10.13
C LEU A 288 35.48 29.54 -11.20
N ILE A 289 35.62 28.24 -11.49
CA ILE A 289 36.53 27.78 -12.54
C ILE A 289 36.11 28.29 -13.91
N GLY A 290 34.78 28.26 -14.21
CA GLY A 290 34.25 28.79 -15.47
C GLY A 290 34.51 30.27 -15.67
N GLU A 291 34.35 31.09 -14.59
CA GLU A 291 34.65 32.53 -14.61
C GLU A 291 36.14 32.78 -14.87
N GLU A 292 37.02 32.00 -14.23
CA GLU A 292 38.47 32.15 -14.39
C GLU A 292 38.94 31.77 -15.81
N VAL A 293 38.41 30.66 -16.36
CA VAL A 293 38.66 30.24 -17.74
C VAL A 293 38.17 31.31 -18.73
N ALA A 294 36.95 31.81 -18.52
CA ALA A 294 36.38 32.84 -19.39
C ALA A 294 37.21 34.15 -19.36
N LYS A 295 37.73 34.55 -18.19
CA LYS A 295 38.64 35.71 -18.07
C LYS A 295 39.92 35.52 -18.88
N ARG A 296 40.54 34.35 -18.78
CA ARG A 296 41.77 34.00 -19.53
C ARG A 296 41.51 33.94 -21.05
N ASP A 297 40.42 33.33 -21.48
CA ASP A 297 40.06 33.27 -22.90
C ASP A 297 39.77 34.65 -23.49
N ASN A 298 39.08 35.50 -22.74
CA ASN A 298 38.86 36.88 -23.16
C ASN A 298 40.16 37.68 -23.20
N ALA A 299 41.08 37.52 -22.23
CA ALA A 299 42.38 38.13 -22.26
C ALA A 299 43.15 37.74 -23.51
N LEU A 300 43.22 36.46 -23.85
CA LEU A 300 43.87 35.97 -25.06
C LEU A 300 43.28 36.56 -26.34
N ARG A 301 41.97 36.64 -26.45
CA ARG A 301 41.28 37.26 -27.61
C ARG A 301 41.55 38.76 -27.75
N MET A 302 41.68 39.45 -26.64
CA MET A 302 42.02 40.89 -26.65
C MET A 302 43.48 41.13 -27.04
N LEU A 303 44.42 40.32 -26.51
CA LEU A 303 45.84 40.34 -26.93
C LEU A 303 46.00 40.06 -28.42
N ASP A 304 45.25 39.09 -29.00
CA ASP A 304 45.23 38.82 -30.44
C ASP A 304 44.74 39.98 -31.31
N LYS A 305 43.87 40.81 -30.76
CA LYS A 305 43.39 42.03 -31.42
C LYS A 305 44.34 43.24 -31.26
N GLY A 306 45.50 43.04 -30.58
CA GLY A 306 46.50 44.08 -30.42
C GLY A 306 46.28 45.06 -29.27
N PHE A 307 45.42 44.74 -28.29
CA PHE A 307 45.29 45.55 -27.10
C PHE A 307 46.54 45.43 -26.19
N SER A 308 46.91 46.51 -25.51
CA SER A 308 48.06 46.50 -24.60
C SER A 308 47.76 45.75 -23.29
N ILE A 309 48.78 45.13 -22.69
CA ILE A 309 48.65 44.34 -21.46
C ILE A 309 47.92 45.10 -20.32
N PRO A 310 48.20 46.36 -20.02
CA PRO A 310 47.42 47.08 -18.98
C PRO A 310 45.93 47.21 -19.28
N VAL A 311 45.57 47.46 -20.53
CA VAL A 311 44.18 47.60 -20.93
C VAL A 311 43.45 46.24 -20.85
N VAL A 312 44.12 45.15 -21.26
CA VAL A 312 43.56 43.80 -21.13
C VAL A 312 43.32 43.43 -19.66
N ALA A 313 44.33 43.66 -18.81
CA ALA A 313 44.28 43.37 -17.38
C ALA A 313 43.09 44.08 -16.69
N GLU A 314 42.86 45.32 -17.01
CA GLU A 314 41.73 46.11 -16.49
C GLU A 314 40.38 45.60 -17.02
N CYS A 315 40.28 45.27 -18.30
CA CYS A 315 39.04 44.79 -18.94
C CYS A 315 38.57 43.42 -18.46
N VAL A 316 39.51 42.51 -18.18
CA VAL A 316 39.18 41.14 -17.78
C VAL A 316 39.32 40.89 -16.28
N ASP A 317 39.70 41.91 -15.53
CA ASP A 317 39.93 41.83 -14.07
C ASP A 317 40.91 40.69 -13.73
N LEU A 318 42.11 40.73 -14.36
CA LEU A 318 43.24 39.84 -14.08
C LEU A 318 44.48 40.69 -13.77
N PRO A 319 45.44 40.20 -12.95
CA PRO A 319 46.68 40.86 -12.68
C PRO A 319 47.53 41.04 -13.98
N GLU A 320 48.17 42.19 -14.15
CA GLU A 320 49.04 42.42 -15.36
C GLU A 320 50.11 41.35 -15.56
N GLU A 321 50.65 40.80 -14.47
CA GLU A 321 51.64 39.72 -14.51
C GLU A 321 51.05 38.43 -15.14
N GLU A 322 49.81 38.12 -14.82
CA GLU A 322 49.11 36.96 -15.38
C GLU A 322 48.81 37.15 -16.88
N VAL A 323 48.36 38.36 -17.26
CA VAL A 323 48.12 38.70 -18.68
C VAL A 323 49.44 38.70 -19.47
N ARG A 324 50.56 39.12 -18.88
CA ARG A 324 51.89 39.03 -19.49
C ARG A 324 52.30 37.58 -19.72
N HIS A 325 52.09 36.73 -18.75
CA HIS A 325 52.38 35.31 -18.85
C HIS A 325 51.54 34.62 -19.95
N LEU A 326 50.26 35.02 -20.08
CA LEU A 326 49.40 34.56 -21.16
C LEU A 326 49.88 35.04 -22.55
N ALA A 327 50.44 36.25 -22.64
CA ALA A 327 50.98 36.75 -23.89
C ALA A 327 52.30 36.06 -24.34
N GLU A 328 53.10 35.60 -23.39
CA GLU A 328 54.40 34.94 -23.62
C GLU A 328 54.28 33.39 -23.78
N SER A 329 53.14 32.80 -23.39
CA SER A 329 52.93 31.34 -23.50
C SER A 329 52.85 30.92 -24.93
N PRO A 330 53.59 29.83 -25.34
CA PRO A 330 53.52 29.34 -26.70
C PRO A 330 52.11 28.88 -27.02
N ARG A 331 51.56 29.39 -28.09
CA ARG A 331 50.23 29.02 -28.60
C ARG A 331 50.31 27.65 -29.26
N ASN A 332 49.66 26.67 -28.65
CA ASN A 332 49.43 25.37 -29.28
C ASN A 332 48.23 25.41 -30.21
#